data_7c19b742fe05d719cb8b95b754b79961
#
_entry.id   7c19b742fe05d719cb8b95b754b79961
#
_cell.length_a   1.000
_cell.length_b   1.000
_cell.length_c   1.000
_cell.angle_alpha   90.00
_cell.angle_beta   90.00
_cell.angle_gamma   90.00
#
_symmetry.space_group_name_H-M   'P 1'
#
loop_
_entity.id
_entity.type
_entity.pdbx_description
1 polymer ?
#
loop_
_entity_poly.entity_id
_entity_poly.type
_entity_poly.pdbx_seq_one_letter_code
_entity_poly.pdbx_strand_id
1 'polypeptide(L)'
;MATISKLINEKGVKTALSFAAPDDAEGIQYVIEKLGYAGVDYSYLGVNLYADRNGINDYVKTLRATVKEKAADKQLIVSNIKFPRKNEDETASTETQADSIYNLLSASISDSNAGGLIYDEAEYVGSWNGFFNEQGLAQTSLAVFGFAQGWNIDIDSYRDPYEYGDDTGLKEKNVTINKISNMSESTIRGVDVGSYVALTNAGVKYYDYDGKEQPLMKILKDNGVNYIRLRIWNDPYNEKGETYGGGDSTVDNGLKIGKEATKYGMKVLVDFHYSDFWADPAKQILPKAWQKDANDPDKMCENIHDFTKDTLQKFKDAGVDVGMVQVGNEITKGMAGIHNKDSNNSVMK
;
A
#
# COMPACT_ATOMS: atom_id res chain seq x y z
N MET A 1 -2.16 7.23 19.59
CA MET A 1 -1.09 6.69 18.74
C MET A 1 0.10 6.14 19.53
N ALA A 2 0.69 6.85 20.50
CA ALA A 2 1.85 6.35 21.25
C ALA A 2 1.59 5.00 21.95
N THR A 3 0.44 4.83 22.58
CA THR A 3 0.05 3.55 23.21
C THR A 3 -0.07 2.40 22.20
N ILE A 4 -0.62 2.67 21.02
CA ILE A 4 -0.82 1.66 19.98
C ILE A 4 0.51 1.29 19.34
N SER A 5 1.36 2.28 18.99
CA SER A 5 2.68 2.00 18.44
C SER A 5 3.53 1.17 19.40
N LYS A 6 3.47 1.46 20.70
CA LYS A 6 4.12 0.65 21.73
C LYS A 6 3.61 -0.80 21.74
N LEU A 7 2.28 -0.99 21.71
CA LEU A 7 1.66 -2.32 21.63
C LEU A 7 2.17 -3.12 20.42
N ILE A 8 2.26 -2.49 19.24
CA ILE A 8 2.70 -3.11 18.00
C ILE A 8 4.18 -3.50 18.11
N ASN A 9 5.02 -2.56 18.55
CA ASN A 9 6.46 -2.76 18.66
C ASN A 9 6.82 -3.83 19.69
N GLU A 10 6.11 -3.92 20.83
CA GLU A 10 6.27 -4.99 21.83
C GLU A 10 6.00 -6.39 21.25
N LYS A 11 5.24 -6.50 20.18
CA LYS A 11 5.01 -7.76 19.45
C LYS A 11 6.07 -8.05 18.37
N GLY A 12 7.09 -7.20 18.24
CA GLY A 12 8.15 -7.33 17.23
C GLY A 12 7.71 -6.93 15.81
N VAL A 13 6.56 -6.25 15.66
CA VAL A 13 6.04 -5.76 14.40
C VAL A 13 6.40 -4.29 14.21
N LYS A 14 6.66 -3.88 12.98
CA LYS A 14 7.00 -2.49 12.66
C LYS A 14 5.74 -1.61 12.60
N THR A 15 5.81 -0.40 13.14
CA THR A 15 4.73 0.59 13.02
C THR A 15 4.99 1.53 11.85
N ALA A 16 3.98 1.71 11.00
CA ALA A 16 3.93 2.72 9.95
C ALA A 16 2.86 3.74 10.25
N LEU A 17 3.12 4.99 9.88
CA LEU A 17 2.16 6.08 9.94
C LEU A 17 2.04 6.68 8.54
N SER A 18 0.82 6.81 8.03
CA SER A 18 0.56 7.28 6.67
C SER A 18 -0.12 8.64 6.67
N PHE A 19 0.44 9.55 5.88
CA PHE A 19 -0.03 10.92 5.70
C PHE A 19 -0.24 11.18 4.21
N ALA A 20 -1.20 12.06 3.88
CA ALA A 20 -1.19 12.67 2.57
C ALA A 20 0.14 13.41 2.36
N ALA A 21 0.71 13.32 1.16
CA ALA A 21 1.98 13.95 0.88
C ALA A 21 1.90 15.46 1.16
N PRO A 22 2.80 16.03 1.96
CA PRO A 22 2.86 17.47 2.19
C PRO A 22 3.25 18.19 0.89
N ASP A 23 3.01 19.50 0.84
CA ASP A 23 3.36 20.28 -0.35
C ASP A 23 4.89 20.40 -0.52
N ASP A 24 5.63 20.40 0.58
CA ASP A 24 7.08 20.57 0.63
C ASP A 24 7.76 19.80 1.78
N ALA A 25 9.08 19.97 1.90
CA ALA A 25 9.88 19.32 2.92
C ALA A 25 9.59 19.86 4.34
N GLU A 26 9.10 21.08 4.50
CA GLU A 26 8.76 21.67 5.81
C GLU A 26 7.55 20.93 6.40
N GLY A 27 6.61 20.52 5.56
CA GLY A 27 5.47 19.72 5.99
C GLY A 27 5.87 18.37 6.59
N ILE A 28 6.84 17.67 5.98
CA ILE A 28 7.30 16.39 6.54
C ILE A 28 8.11 16.58 7.83
N GLN A 29 8.94 17.63 7.91
CA GLN A 29 9.65 18.00 9.13
C GLN A 29 8.66 18.28 10.28
N TYR A 30 7.61 19.04 10.00
CA TYR A 30 6.56 19.34 10.97
C TYR A 30 5.91 18.07 11.53
N VAL A 31 5.58 17.11 10.65
CA VAL A 31 5.02 15.81 11.07
C VAL A 31 6.00 15.08 11.98
N ILE A 32 7.28 14.96 11.62
CA ILE A 32 8.32 14.31 12.43
C ILE A 32 8.43 14.94 13.83
N GLU A 33 8.47 16.27 13.90
CA GLU A 33 8.53 17.01 15.17
C GLU A 33 7.31 16.72 16.06
N LYS A 34 6.10 16.74 15.47
CA LYS A 34 4.86 16.46 16.22
C LYS A 34 4.79 15.03 16.74
N LEU A 35 5.22 14.06 15.95
CA LEU A 35 5.29 12.66 16.38
C LEU A 35 6.29 12.50 17.53
N GLY A 36 7.44 13.17 17.46
CA GLY A 36 8.43 13.21 18.53
C GLY A 36 7.86 13.80 19.84
N TYR A 37 7.19 14.94 19.77
CA TYR A 37 6.52 15.55 20.94
C TYR A 37 5.45 14.63 21.55
N ALA A 38 4.73 13.89 20.73
CA ALA A 38 3.70 12.97 21.18
C ALA A 38 4.28 11.62 21.67
N GLY A 39 5.59 11.42 21.62
CA GLY A 39 6.25 10.19 22.04
C GLY A 39 5.81 8.96 21.22
N VAL A 40 5.48 9.15 19.94
CA VAL A 40 5.07 8.07 19.07
C VAL A 40 6.29 7.32 18.54
N ASP A 41 6.40 6.04 18.87
CA ASP A 41 7.45 5.17 18.33
C ASP A 41 6.98 4.50 17.04
N TYR A 42 7.61 4.85 15.93
CA TYR A 42 7.31 4.31 14.60
C TYR A 42 8.59 3.94 13.86
N SER A 43 8.48 3.06 12.87
CA SER A 43 9.60 2.65 12.02
C SER A 43 9.55 3.30 10.66
N TYR A 44 8.33 3.50 10.13
CA TYR A 44 8.12 3.99 8.78
C TYR A 44 7.19 5.20 8.77
N LEU A 45 7.58 6.17 7.96
CA LEU A 45 6.75 7.32 7.60
C LEU A 45 6.23 7.09 6.18
N GLY A 46 4.94 6.83 6.06
CA GLY A 46 4.26 6.63 4.79
C GLY A 46 3.78 7.96 4.22
N VAL A 47 4.04 8.21 2.94
CA VAL A 47 3.48 9.32 2.19
C VAL A 47 2.64 8.79 1.03
N ASN A 48 1.39 9.19 0.99
CA ASN A 48 0.49 8.86 -0.10
C ASN A 48 0.66 9.88 -1.22
N LEU A 49 1.01 9.39 -2.41
CA LEU A 49 1.30 10.22 -3.58
C LEU A 49 0.28 9.99 -4.70
N TYR A 50 0.15 10.98 -5.55
CA TYR A 50 -0.61 10.90 -6.79
C TYR A 50 0.35 11.07 -7.98
N ALA A 51 0.13 10.30 -9.05
CA ALA A 51 1.02 10.21 -10.20
C ALA A 51 1.14 11.50 -11.02
N ASP A 52 0.14 12.39 -10.93
CA ASP A 52 0.09 13.67 -11.64
C ASP A 52 0.97 14.76 -11.03
N ARG A 53 1.64 14.48 -9.90
CA ARG A 53 2.54 15.46 -9.28
C ARG A 53 3.78 15.69 -10.14
N ASN A 54 3.95 16.91 -10.61
CA ASN A 54 5.14 17.32 -11.34
C ASN A 54 6.42 17.13 -10.52
N GLY A 55 7.47 16.55 -11.13
CA GLY A 55 8.75 16.34 -10.45
C GLY A 55 8.70 15.33 -9.32
N ILE A 56 7.78 14.36 -9.36
CA ILE A 56 7.51 13.39 -8.29
C ILE A 56 8.77 12.69 -7.77
N ASN A 57 9.72 12.33 -8.62
CA ASN A 57 10.94 11.65 -8.22
C ASN A 57 11.87 12.56 -7.39
N ASP A 58 12.03 13.81 -7.78
CA ASP A 58 12.87 14.77 -7.03
C ASP A 58 12.20 15.19 -5.73
N TYR A 59 10.89 15.29 -5.73
CA TYR A 59 10.10 15.49 -4.54
C TYR A 59 10.33 14.34 -3.52
N VAL A 60 10.22 13.09 -3.94
CA VAL A 60 10.47 11.92 -3.07
C VAL A 60 11.90 11.87 -2.56
N LYS A 61 12.89 12.20 -3.40
CA LYS A 61 14.30 12.35 -2.95
C LYS A 61 14.44 13.40 -1.86
N THR A 62 13.76 14.54 -1.99
CA THR A 62 13.77 15.62 -1.01
C THR A 62 13.13 15.18 0.31
N LEU A 63 11.94 14.55 0.26
CA LEU A 63 11.30 14.01 1.47
C LEU A 63 12.18 12.98 2.17
N ARG A 64 12.78 12.05 1.42
CA ARG A 64 13.69 11.06 1.96
C ARG A 64 14.91 11.70 2.64
N ALA A 65 15.52 12.71 2.01
CA ALA A 65 16.64 13.43 2.59
C ALA A 65 16.25 14.12 3.91
N THR A 66 15.08 14.73 3.97
CA THR A 66 14.53 15.34 5.18
C THR A 66 14.28 14.32 6.29
N VAL A 67 13.68 13.17 5.96
CA VAL A 67 13.50 12.07 6.94
C VAL A 67 14.85 11.60 7.47
N LYS A 68 15.84 11.40 6.60
CA LYS A 68 17.20 10.99 7.01
C LYS A 68 17.86 12.01 7.91
N GLU A 69 17.69 13.30 7.67
CA GLU A 69 18.25 14.40 8.47
C GLU A 69 17.58 14.54 9.85
N LYS A 70 16.24 14.48 9.87
CA LYS A 70 15.43 14.79 11.06
C LYS A 70 15.07 13.58 11.91
N ALA A 71 15.10 12.39 11.33
CA ALA A 71 14.74 11.12 11.98
C ALA A 71 15.53 9.97 11.35
N ALA A 72 16.85 9.92 11.57
CA ALA A 72 17.78 9.05 10.87
C ALA A 72 17.51 7.54 11.03
N ASP A 73 16.82 7.15 12.09
CA ASP A 73 16.38 5.77 12.37
C ASP A 73 15.05 5.39 11.72
N LYS A 74 14.39 6.35 11.04
CA LYS A 74 13.11 6.15 10.37
C LYS A 74 13.30 6.02 8.86
N GLN A 75 12.32 5.38 8.20
CA GLN A 75 12.36 5.13 6.77
C GLN A 75 11.13 5.72 6.09
N LEU A 76 11.30 6.20 4.85
CA LEU A 76 10.20 6.68 4.02
C LEU A 76 9.63 5.54 3.19
N ILE A 77 8.30 5.38 3.20
CA ILE A 77 7.57 4.55 2.26
C ILE A 77 6.69 5.45 1.41
N VAL A 78 6.77 5.28 0.09
CA VAL A 78 5.79 5.84 -0.83
C VAL A 78 4.65 4.86 -1.00
N SER A 79 3.42 5.31 -0.81
CA SER A 79 2.23 4.48 -0.93
C SER A 79 1.11 5.20 -1.68
N ASN A 80 0.05 4.46 -1.97
CA ASN A 80 -1.14 4.95 -2.67
C ASN A 80 -0.83 5.51 -4.07
N ILE A 81 0.23 5.01 -4.70
CA ILE A 81 0.70 5.45 -6.02
C ILE A 81 0.37 4.41 -7.08
N LYS A 82 -0.11 4.88 -8.20
CA LYS A 82 -0.36 4.07 -9.39
C LYS A 82 -0.05 4.88 -10.63
N PHE A 83 0.42 4.23 -11.68
CA PHE A 83 0.74 4.85 -12.96
C PHE A 83 -0.07 4.20 -14.08
N PRO A 84 -0.50 4.98 -15.08
CA PRO A 84 -1.26 4.42 -16.19
C PRO A 84 -0.38 3.53 -17.08
N ARG A 85 -0.88 2.35 -17.39
CA ARG A 85 -0.40 1.47 -18.45
C ARG A 85 -1.03 1.86 -19.79
N LYS A 86 -2.25 2.37 -19.74
CA LYS A 86 -3.04 2.82 -20.89
C LYS A 86 -3.86 4.03 -20.49
N ASN A 87 -4.00 4.98 -21.36
CA ASN A 87 -4.89 6.13 -21.21
C ASN A 87 -5.62 6.42 -22.53
N GLU A 88 -6.63 7.31 -22.48
CA GLU A 88 -7.47 7.59 -23.66
C GLU A 88 -6.71 8.15 -24.86
N ASP A 89 -5.62 8.88 -24.62
CA ASP A 89 -4.80 9.50 -25.66
C ASP A 89 -3.63 8.61 -26.12
N GLU A 90 -3.58 7.36 -25.67
CA GLU A 90 -2.56 6.35 -25.99
C GLU A 90 -1.11 6.80 -25.70
N THR A 91 -0.92 7.80 -24.82
CA THR A 91 0.42 8.29 -24.44
C THR A 91 1.09 7.41 -23.38
N ALA A 92 0.33 6.57 -22.66
CA ALA A 92 0.86 5.59 -21.72
C ALA A 92 1.06 4.22 -22.38
N SER A 93 2.00 3.45 -21.86
CA SER A 93 2.28 2.09 -22.27
C SER A 93 2.77 1.25 -21.07
N THR A 94 2.81 -0.07 -21.24
CA THR A 94 3.39 -0.99 -20.25
C THR A 94 4.84 -0.60 -19.92
N GLU A 95 5.65 -0.19 -20.92
CA GLU A 95 7.00 0.30 -20.73
C GLU A 95 7.02 1.60 -19.90
N THR A 96 6.16 2.57 -20.23
CA THR A 96 6.05 3.85 -19.51
C THR A 96 5.63 3.64 -18.05
N GLN A 97 4.71 2.71 -17.79
CA GLN A 97 4.30 2.33 -16.43
C GLN A 97 5.49 1.74 -15.66
N ALA A 98 6.23 0.79 -16.27
CA ALA A 98 7.40 0.17 -15.67
C ALA A 98 8.50 1.19 -15.33
N ASP A 99 8.81 2.09 -16.27
CA ASP A 99 9.79 3.16 -16.07
C ASP A 99 9.38 4.11 -14.93
N SER A 100 8.11 4.46 -14.85
CA SER A 100 7.59 5.32 -13.79
C SER A 100 7.74 4.66 -12.42
N ILE A 101 7.40 3.38 -12.31
CA ILE A 101 7.56 2.59 -11.07
C ILE A 101 9.04 2.47 -10.70
N TYR A 102 9.90 2.14 -11.68
CA TYR A 102 11.35 2.03 -11.47
C TYR A 102 11.96 3.31 -10.94
N ASN A 103 11.66 4.44 -11.59
CA ASN A 103 12.21 5.74 -11.23
C ASN A 103 11.76 6.15 -9.82
N LEU A 104 10.50 5.92 -9.48
CA LEU A 104 9.97 6.24 -8.15
C LEU A 104 10.54 5.30 -7.09
N LEU A 105 10.64 4.01 -7.36
CA LEU A 105 11.27 3.05 -6.46
C LEU A 105 12.74 3.43 -6.20
N SER A 106 13.48 3.78 -7.25
CA SER A 106 14.85 4.27 -7.13
C SER A 106 14.95 5.56 -6.30
N ALA A 107 14.01 6.49 -6.47
CA ALA A 107 13.95 7.74 -5.69
C ALA A 107 13.64 7.49 -4.20
N SER A 108 12.86 6.45 -3.88
CA SER A 108 12.44 6.13 -2.51
C SER A 108 13.53 5.42 -1.68
N ILE A 109 14.58 4.88 -2.31
CA ILE A 109 15.63 4.11 -1.66
C ILE A 109 16.77 5.04 -1.24
N SER A 110 17.28 4.86 0.00
CA SER A 110 18.48 5.54 0.49
C SER A 110 19.67 4.57 0.55
N ASP A 111 20.88 5.13 0.65
CA ASP A 111 22.13 4.37 0.58
C ASP A 111 22.30 3.27 1.63
N SER A 112 21.55 3.30 2.72
CA SER A 112 21.67 2.34 3.83
C SER A 112 20.36 1.95 4.51
N ASN A 113 19.27 2.70 4.29
CA ASN A 113 17.97 2.43 4.90
C ASN A 113 16.96 2.05 3.83
N ALA A 114 16.44 0.84 3.93
CA ALA A 114 15.47 0.31 3.01
C ALA A 114 14.11 0.98 3.21
N GLY A 115 13.87 2.05 2.47
CA GLY A 115 12.53 2.53 2.20
C GLY A 115 11.83 1.63 1.19
N GLY A 116 10.98 2.19 0.39
CA GLY A 116 10.36 1.44 -0.70
C GLY A 116 9.06 2.04 -1.18
N LEU A 117 8.37 1.23 -1.94
CA LEU A 117 7.15 1.57 -2.64
C LEU A 117 6.06 0.55 -2.33
N ILE A 118 4.82 1.02 -2.17
CA ILE A 118 3.61 0.20 -2.20
C ILE A 118 2.72 0.73 -3.31
N TYR A 119 2.57 -0.05 -4.36
CA TYR A 119 1.76 0.26 -5.53
C TYR A 119 0.28 -0.02 -5.24
N ASP A 120 -0.60 0.88 -5.63
CA ASP A 120 -2.03 0.80 -5.35
C ASP A 120 -2.80 0.10 -6.47
N GLU A 121 -3.89 -0.57 -6.12
CA GLU A 121 -4.81 -1.24 -7.06
C GLU A 121 -4.14 -2.25 -8.00
N ALA A 122 -3.12 -2.96 -7.52
CA ALA A 122 -2.35 -3.88 -8.34
C ALA A 122 -3.18 -5.06 -8.87
N GLU A 123 -4.23 -5.44 -8.15
CA GLU A 123 -5.10 -6.60 -8.41
C GLU A 123 -6.23 -6.33 -9.40
N TYR A 124 -6.47 -5.07 -9.79
CA TYR A 124 -7.59 -4.76 -10.67
C TYR A 124 -7.34 -5.22 -12.10
N VAL A 125 -8.29 -6.02 -12.60
CA VAL A 125 -8.30 -6.52 -13.98
C VAL A 125 -8.96 -5.49 -14.89
N GLY A 126 -8.35 -5.22 -16.05
CA GLY A 126 -8.85 -4.25 -17.03
C GLY A 126 -8.71 -2.78 -16.62
N SER A 127 -8.15 -2.52 -15.44
CA SER A 127 -7.85 -1.15 -15.01
C SER A 127 -6.66 -0.59 -15.79
N TRP A 128 -6.72 0.70 -16.12
CA TRP A 128 -5.60 1.38 -16.79
C TRP A 128 -4.33 1.44 -15.94
N ASN A 129 -4.47 1.36 -14.64
CA ASN A 129 -3.36 1.41 -13.69
C ASN A 129 -2.94 0.05 -13.13
N GLY A 130 -3.78 -0.99 -13.26
CA GLY A 130 -3.50 -2.33 -12.75
C GLY A 130 -2.44 -3.06 -13.56
N PHE A 131 -2.00 -4.19 -13.03
CA PHE A 131 -1.02 -5.06 -13.70
C PHE A 131 -1.64 -6.21 -14.50
N PHE A 132 -2.97 -6.19 -14.68
CA PHE A 132 -3.67 -7.24 -15.40
C PHE A 132 -4.59 -6.64 -16.45
N ASN A 133 -4.55 -7.21 -17.66
CA ASN A 133 -5.45 -6.80 -18.74
C ASN A 133 -6.91 -7.22 -18.46
N GLU A 134 -7.81 -6.94 -19.39
CA GLU A 134 -9.24 -7.26 -19.26
C GLU A 134 -9.55 -8.75 -19.08
N GLN A 135 -8.65 -9.63 -19.49
CA GLN A 135 -8.75 -11.08 -19.34
C GLN A 135 -8.07 -11.62 -18.09
N GLY A 136 -7.43 -10.74 -17.30
CA GLY A 136 -6.69 -11.14 -16.11
C GLY A 136 -5.26 -11.62 -16.37
N LEU A 137 -4.72 -11.41 -17.58
CA LEU A 137 -3.36 -11.76 -17.94
C LEU A 137 -2.37 -10.71 -17.38
N ALA A 138 -1.33 -11.18 -16.70
CA ALA A 138 -0.30 -10.32 -16.13
C ALA A 138 0.42 -9.51 -17.21
N GLN A 139 0.63 -8.23 -16.98
CA GLN A 139 1.33 -7.32 -17.88
C GLN A 139 2.81 -7.24 -17.53
N THR A 140 3.67 -7.07 -18.52
CA THR A 140 5.12 -7.11 -18.36
C THR A 140 5.67 -6.02 -17.43
N SER A 141 4.94 -4.91 -17.26
CA SER A 141 5.30 -3.88 -16.26
C SER A 141 5.37 -4.40 -14.83
N LEU A 142 4.67 -5.49 -14.49
CA LEU A 142 4.75 -6.11 -13.17
C LEU A 142 6.17 -6.64 -12.87
N ALA A 143 6.91 -7.08 -13.87
CA ALA A 143 8.26 -7.59 -13.74
C ALA A 143 9.27 -6.54 -13.21
N VAL A 144 8.91 -5.25 -13.22
CA VAL A 144 9.76 -4.15 -12.74
C VAL A 144 10.30 -4.41 -11.32
N PHE A 145 9.50 -4.98 -10.43
CA PHE A 145 9.93 -5.24 -9.04
C PHE A 145 11.05 -6.26 -8.95
N GLY A 146 10.99 -7.31 -9.77
CA GLY A 146 12.03 -8.34 -9.83
C GLY A 146 13.26 -7.86 -10.61
N PHE A 147 13.10 -7.22 -11.75
CA PHE A 147 14.20 -6.64 -12.51
C PHE A 147 14.99 -5.62 -11.68
N ALA A 148 14.31 -4.71 -10.98
CA ALA A 148 14.95 -3.75 -10.11
C ALA A 148 15.79 -4.42 -8.99
N GLN A 149 15.42 -5.61 -8.54
CA GLN A 149 16.19 -6.43 -7.62
C GLN A 149 17.35 -7.18 -8.31
N GLY A 150 17.33 -7.29 -9.63
CA GLY A 150 18.29 -8.03 -10.44
C GLY A 150 17.89 -9.48 -10.67
N TRP A 151 16.61 -9.80 -10.56
CA TRP A 151 16.08 -11.11 -10.95
C TRP A 151 16.02 -11.22 -12.46
N ASN A 152 16.13 -12.45 -12.94
CA ASN A 152 15.83 -12.77 -14.34
C ASN A 152 14.40 -13.30 -14.40
N ILE A 153 13.51 -12.53 -15.04
CA ILE A 153 12.11 -12.90 -15.28
C ILE A 153 11.93 -13.04 -16.77
N ASP A 154 11.46 -14.20 -17.20
CA ASP A 154 11.19 -14.47 -18.62
C ASP A 154 9.88 -13.80 -19.03
N ILE A 155 10.00 -12.75 -19.82
CA ILE A 155 8.89 -12.03 -20.45
C ILE A 155 9.04 -11.99 -21.98
N ASP A 156 10.05 -12.68 -22.53
CA ASP A 156 10.42 -12.55 -23.95
C ASP A 156 9.36 -13.14 -24.88
N SER A 157 8.62 -14.12 -24.40
CA SER A 157 7.55 -14.78 -25.17
C SER A 157 6.16 -14.18 -24.94
N TYR A 158 6.05 -13.24 -24.01
CA TYR A 158 4.76 -12.63 -23.68
C TYR A 158 4.21 -11.84 -24.87
N ARG A 159 2.94 -12.05 -25.15
CA ARG A 159 2.15 -11.23 -26.08
C ARG A 159 0.72 -11.16 -25.57
N ASP A 160 0.22 -9.95 -25.46
CA ASP A 160 -1.19 -9.72 -25.19
C ASP A 160 -1.95 -9.65 -26.53
N PRO A 161 -2.69 -10.69 -26.91
CA PRO A 161 -3.40 -10.72 -28.19
C PRO A 161 -4.53 -9.68 -28.26
N TYR A 162 -4.95 -9.15 -27.10
CA TYR A 162 -6.05 -8.19 -27.02
C TYR A 162 -5.57 -6.74 -27.05
N GLU A 163 -4.35 -6.47 -26.63
CA GLU A 163 -3.78 -5.12 -26.62
C GLU A 163 -3.23 -4.70 -27.97
N TYR A 164 -2.69 -5.67 -28.73
CA TYR A 164 -1.99 -5.37 -29.98
C TYR A 164 -2.73 -5.82 -31.25
N GLY A 165 -3.82 -6.58 -31.14
CA GLY A 165 -4.55 -7.16 -32.27
C GLY A 165 -3.69 -8.08 -33.13
N ASP A 166 -4.29 -9.05 -33.79
CA ASP A 166 -3.56 -10.03 -34.60
C ASP A 166 -2.86 -9.44 -35.84
N ASP A 167 -3.21 -8.23 -36.28
CA ASP A 167 -2.84 -7.70 -37.60
C ASP A 167 -1.85 -6.51 -37.58
N THR A 168 -1.49 -5.96 -36.46
CA THR A 168 -0.76 -4.68 -36.46
C THR A 168 0.75 -4.82 -36.62
N GLY A 169 1.31 -6.00 -36.45
CA GLY A 169 2.76 -6.21 -36.49
C GLY A 169 3.53 -5.40 -35.42
N LEU A 170 2.83 -4.81 -34.48
CA LEU A 170 3.42 -4.13 -33.34
C LEU A 170 4.17 -5.17 -32.51
N LYS A 171 5.48 -5.05 -32.53
CA LYS A 171 6.33 -5.80 -31.61
C LYS A 171 6.10 -5.21 -30.22
N GLU A 172 5.79 -6.07 -29.27
CA GLU A 172 5.87 -5.71 -27.88
C GLU A 172 7.25 -5.10 -27.59
N LYS A 173 7.26 -3.93 -26.97
CA LYS A 173 8.51 -3.40 -26.46
C LYS A 173 8.80 -4.12 -25.15
N ASN A 174 9.85 -4.93 -25.14
CA ASN A 174 10.30 -5.60 -23.94
C ASN A 174 10.65 -4.55 -22.88
N VAL A 175 10.09 -4.70 -21.69
CA VAL A 175 10.45 -3.88 -20.53
C VAL A 175 11.89 -4.19 -20.16
N THR A 176 12.79 -3.21 -20.30
CA THR A 176 14.20 -3.36 -19.92
C THR A 176 14.49 -2.50 -18.70
N ILE A 177 14.62 -3.14 -17.55
CA ILE A 177 14.88 -2.49 -16.27
C ILE A 177 16.22 -2.96 -15.73
N ASN A 178 17.10 -2.02 -15.39
CA ASN A 178 18.35 -2.32 -14.73
C ASN A 178 18.18 -2.53 -13.23
N LYS A 179 19.04 -3.37 -12.67
CA LYS A 179 19.12 -3.51 -11.21
C LYS A 179 19.43 -2.16 -10.54
N ILE A 180 18.69 -1.83 -9.49
CA ILE A 180 19.00 -0.68 -8.63
C ILE A 180 20.12 -1.08 -7.67
N SER A 181 21.29 -0.41 -7.77
CA SER A 181 22.53 -0.81 -7.10
C SER A 181 22.43 -0.89 -5.57
N ASN A 182 21.66 0.02 -4.96
CA ASN A 182 21.52 0.11 -3.50
C ASN A 182 20.28 -0.62 -2.95
N MET A 183 19.60 -1.39 -3.78
CA MET A 183 18.41 -2.11 -3.40
C MET A 183 18.79 -3.38 -2.63
N SER A 184 18.26 -3.51 -1.43
CA SER A 184 18.40 -4.72 -0.61
C SER A 184 17.17 -5.62 -0.72
N GLU A 185 17.28 -6.84 -0.23
CA GLU A 185 16.13 -7.75 -0.14
C GLU A 185 15.02 -7.20 0.79
N SER A 186 15.41 -6.43 1.80
CA SER A 186 14.50 -5.77 2.73
C SER A 186 13.83 -4.52 2.18
N THR A 187 14.26 -4.00 1.04
CA THR A 187 13.58 -2.90 0.34
C THR A 187 12.15 -3.30 0.04
N ILE A 188 11.19 -2.46 0.42
CA ILE A 188 9.77 -2.74 0.24
C ILE A 188 9.42 -2.58 -1.25
N ARG A 189 8.99 -3.67 -1.84
CA ARG A 189 8.40 -3.77 -3.18
C ARG A 189 6.99 -4.30 -2.97
N GLY A 190 6.13 -3.40 -2.50
CA GLY A 190 4.80 -3.76 -2.04
C GLY A 190 3.73 -3.43 -3.07
N VAL A 191 2.59 -4.10 -2.92
CA VAL A 191 1.36 -3.80 -3.63
C VAL A 191 0.17 -3.84 -2.67
N ASP A 192 -0.81 -2.93 -2.87
CA ASP A 192 -2.10 -3.00 -2.20
C ASP A 192 -3.04 -3.90 -3.00
N VAL A 193 -3.68 -4.84 -2.33
CA VAL A 193 -4.61 -5.80 -2.94
C VAL A 193 -5.86 -6.00 -2.06
N GLY A 194 -6.29 -4.94 -1.40
CA GLY A 194 -7.41 -4.99 -0.46
C GLY A 194 -8.73 -5.48 -1.05
N SER A 195 -8.91 -5.39 -2.37
CA SER A 195 -10.12 -5.84 -3.07
C SER A 195 -10.05 -7.28 -3.61
N TYR A 196 -8.92 -7.96 -3.45
CA TYR A 196 -8.66 -9.29 -4.04
C TYR A 196 -9.75 -10.32 -3.74
N VAL A 197 -10.21 -10.41 -2.48
CA VAL A 197 -11.25 -11.39 -2.09
C VAL A 197 -12.59 -11.07 -2.76
N ALA A 198 -12.97 -9.79 -2.83
CA ALA A 198 -14.21 -9.38 -3.49
C ALA A 198 -14.16 -9.68 -5.00
N LEU A 199 -13.04 -9.40 -5.65
CA LEU A 199 -12.83 -9.68 -7.07
C LEU A 199 -12.89 -11.17 -7.37
N THR A 200 -12.22 -12.01 -6.59
CA THR A 200 -12.26 -13.48 -6.79
C THR A 200 -13.64 -14.07 -6.50
N ASN A 201 -14.36 -13.55 -5.51
CA ASN A 201 -15.77 -13.94 -5.27
C ASN A 201 -16.68 -13.53 -6.44
N ALA A 202 -16.35 -12.45 -7.17
CA ALA A 202 -17.04 -12.06 -8.39
C ALA A 202 -16.60 -12.86 -9.64
N GLY A 203 -15.70 -13.84 -9.48
CA GLY A 203 -15.25 -14.73 -10.55
C GLY A 203 -14.03 -14.26 -11.32
N VAL A 204 -13.35 -13.18 -10.86
CA VAL A 204 -12.10 -12.73 -11.48
C VAL A 204 -11.02 -13.80 -11.30
N LYS A 205 -10.30 -14.08 -12.38
CA LYS A 205 -9.18 -15.01 -12.45
C LYS A 205 -7.93 -14.28 -12.89
N TYR A 206 -6.77 -14.80 -12.47
CA TYR A 206 -5.47 -14.23 -12.78
C TYR A 206 -4.64 -15.25 -13.56
N TYR A 207 -3.88 -14.77 -14.54
CA TYR A 207 -3.04 -15.58 -15.39
C TYR A 207 -1.63 -15.02 -15.42
N ASP A 208 -0.64 -15.91 -15.41
CA ASP A 208 0.77 -15.52 -15.62
C ASP A 208 1.05 -15.17 -17.08
N TYR A 209 2.32 -14.86 -17.41
CA TYR A 209 2.72 -14.47 -18.76
C TYR A 209 2.48 -15.53 -19.82
N ASP A 210 2.45 -16.80 -19.44
CA ASP A 210 2.16 -17.92 -20.34
C ASP A 210 0.64 -18.19 -20.50
N GLY A 211 -0.20 -17.35 -19.92
CA GLY A 211 -1.66 -17.53 -19.94
C GLY A 211 -2.16 -18.66 -19.04
N LYS A 212 -1.34 -19.13 -18.09
CA LYS A 212 -1.71 -20.16 -17.13
C LYS A 212 -2.41 -19.53 -15.94
N GLU A 213 -3.59 -20.02 -15.56
CA GLU A 213 -4.29 -19.60 -14.36
C GLU A 213 -3.43 -19.88 -13.11
N GLN A 214 -3.17 -18.85 -12.32
CA GLN A 214 -2.38 -18.90 -11.09
C GLN A 214 -3.04 -18.04 -9.99
N PRO A 215 -2.84 -18.37 -8.71
CA PRO A 215 -3.20 -17.46 -7.62
C PRO A 215 -2.47 -16.12 -7.76
N LEU A 216 -3.18 -15.01 -7.54
CA LEU A 216 -2.61 -13.66 -7.61
C LEU A 216 -1.31 -13.54 -6.82
N MET A 217 -1.30 -14.02 -5.56
CA MET A 217 -0.14 -13.92 -4.69
C MET A 217 1.10 -14.63 -5.24
N LYS A 218 0.89 -15.73 -6.01
CA LYS A 218 2.01 -16.41 -6.68
C LYS A 218 2.57 -15.55 -7.81
N ILE A 219 1.71 -15.00 -8.66
CA ILE A 219 2.14 -14.12 -9.77
C ILE A 219 2.90 -12.91 -9.23
N LEU A 220 2.39 -12.25 -8.20
CA LEU A 220 3.06 -11.12 -7.56
C LEU A 220 4.44 -11.51 -7.00
N LYS A 221 4.53 -12.63 -6.30
CA LYS A 221 5.79 -13.13 -5.74
C LYS A 221 6.82 -13.44 -6.82
N ASP A 222 6.42 -14.13 -7.87
CA ASP A 222 7.30 -14.51 -8.97
C ASP A 222 7.86 -13.27 -9.71
N ASN A 223 7.17 -12.14 -9.61
CA ASN A 223 7.58 -10.85 -10.15
C ASN A 223 8.32 -9.94 -9.15
N GLY A 224 8.73 -10.45 -8.00
CA GLY A 224 9.61 -9.74 -7.07
C GLY A 224 8.90 -8.92 -6.00
N VAL A 225 7.57 -8.96 -5.93
CA VAL A 225 6.81 -8.38 -4.81
C VAL A 225 7.15 -9.11 -3.51
N ASN A 226 7.38 -8.36 -2.44
CA ASN A 226 7.74 -8.91 -1.14
C ASN A 226 6.83 -8.46 0.01
N TYR A 227 5.95 -7.50 -0.24
CA TYR A 227 4.98 -7.00 0.73
C TYR A 227 3.58 -6.89 0.12
N ILE A 228 2.58 -7.29 0.89
CA ILE A 228 1.17 -7.12 0.56
C ILE A 228 0.56 -6.16 1.57
N ARG A 229 0.05 -5.00 1.09
CA ARG A 229 -0.78 -4.11 1.90
C ARG A 229 -2.23 -4.54 1.76
N LEU A 230 -2.91 -4.63 2.89
CA LEU A 230 -4.35 -4.89 2.95
C LEU A 230 -5.00 -3.91 3.93
N ARG A 231 -6.20 -3.46 3.57
CA ARG A 231 -6.99 -2.54 4.38
C ARG A 231 -7.87 -3.30 5.36
N ILE A 232 -8.08 -2.73 6.54
CA ILE A 232 -9.03 -3.23 7.53
C ILE A 232 -10.01 -2.12 7.89
N TRP A 233 -11.28 -2.36 7.62
CA TRP A 233 -12.42 -1.55 8.05
C TRP A 233 -13.12 -2.22 9.23
N ASN A 234 -13.81 -1.41 10.05
CA ASN A 234 -14.47 -1.93 11.23
C ASN A 234 -15.70 -2.78 10.87
N ASP A 235 -16.63 -2.21 10.10
CA ASP A 235 -17.85 -2.90 9.64
C ASP A 235 -18.36 -2.29 8.33
N PRO A 236 -17.92 -2.80 7.15
CA PRO A 236 -18.24 -2.22 5.85
C PRO A 236 -19.63 -2.59 5.32
N TYR A 237 -20.61 -2.78 6.20
CA TYR A 237 -21.98 -3.13 5.83
C TYR A 237 -23.00 -2.13 6.40
N ASN A 238 -24.11 -1.94 5.66
CA ASN A 238 -25.25 -1.18 6.17
C ASN A 238 -26.11 -2.02 7.14
N GLU A 239 -27.17 -1.42 7.69
CA GLU A 239 -28.11 -2.09 8.61
C GLU A 239 -28.82 -3.32 8.01
N LYS A 240 -28.89 -3.41 6.69
CA LYS A 240 -29.47 -4.54 5.96
C LYS A 240 -28.45 -5.65 5.65
N GLY A 241 -27.19 -5.46 6.04
CA GLY A 241 -26.09 -6.38 5.71
C GLY A 241 -25.59 -6.25 4.27
N GLU A 242 -25.96 -5.19 3.55
CA GLU A 242 -25.45 -4.91 2.21
C GLU A 242 -24.10 -4.20 2.33
N THR A 243 -23.15 -4.62 1.50
CA THR A 243 -21.79 -4.04 1.51
C THR A 243 -21.76 -2.60 0.99
N TYR A 244 -20.85 -1.80 1.54
CA TYR A 244 -20.53 -0.47 0.95
C TYR A 244 -19.64 -0.58 -0.30
N GLY A 245 -19.16 -1.78 -0.65
CA GLY A 245 -18.23 -2.00 -1.76
C GLY A 245 -16.77 -1.72 -1.40
N GLY A 246 -15.97 -1.41 -2.42
CA GLY A 246 -14.56 -1.07 -2.22
C GLY A 246 -13.68 -2.21 -1.71
N GLY A 247 -14.09 -3.47 -1.96
CA GLY A 247 -13.33 -4.66 -1.61
C GLY A 247 -13.75 -5.34 -0.31
N ASP A 248 -14.76 -4.81 0.40
CA ASP A 248 -15.28 -5.39 1.64
C ASP A 248 -14.15 -5.73 2.63
N SER A 249 -13.33 -4.73 2.94
CA SER A 249 -12.08 -4.87 3.68
C SER A 249 -12.28 -5.24 5.16
N THR A 250 -12.99 -6.36 5.42
CA THR A 250 -13.20 -6.93 6.75
C THR A 250 -11.93 -7.60 7.28
N VAL A 251 -11.89 -7.83 8.60
CA VAL A 251 -10.83 -8.64 9.24
C VAL A 251 -10.75 -10.03 8.60
N ASP A 252 -11.89 -10.67 8.29
CA ASP A 252 -11.93 -12.03 7.72
C ASP A 252 -11.38 -12.05 6.28
N ASN A 253 -11.68 -11.05 5.45
CA ASN A 253 -11.09 -10.93 4.13
C ASN A 253 -9.60 -10.62 4.21
N GLY A 254 -9.20 -9.74 5.13
CA GLY A 254 -7.79 -9.49 5.41
C GLY A 254 -7.02 -10.75 5.82
N LEU A 255 -7.62 -11.60 6.66
CA LEU A 255 -7.04 -12.89 7.04
C LEU A 255 -6.86 -13.84 5.85
N LYS A 256 -7.81 -13.90 4.91
CA LYS A 256 -7.68 -14.71 3.69
C LYS A 256 -6.50 -14.24 2.85
N ILE A 257 -6.43 -12.93 2.58
CA ILE A 257 -5.33 -12.29 1.83
C ILE A 257 -3.99 -12.56 2.54
N GLY A 258 -3.92 -12.29 3.84
CA GLY A 258 -2.70 -12.43 4.62
C GLY A 258 -2.15 -13.85 4.68
N LYS A 259 -3.02 -14.85 4.83
CA LYS A 259 -2.63 -16.27 4.79
C LYS A 259 -2.04 -16.65 3.43
N GLU A 260 -2.67 -16.21 2.36
CA GLU A 260 -2.19 -16.51 1.02
C GLU A 260 -0.87 -15.80 0.72
N ALA A 261 -0.73 -14.53 1.06
CA ALA A 261 0.54 -13.81 0.95
C ALA A 261 1.67 -14.51 1.72
N THR A 262 1.43 -14.91 2.96
CA THR A 262 2.39 -15.63 3.81
C THR A 262 2.77 -16.98 3.22
N LYS A 263 1.83 -17.72 2.64
CA LYS A 263 2.08 -18.99 1.94
C LYS A 263 3.14 -18.85 0.84
N TYR A 264 3.16 -17.72 0.16
CA TYR A 264 4.13 -17.42 -0.89
C TYR A 264 5.36 -16.63 -0.37
N GLY A 265 5.53 -16.51 0.95
CA GLY A 265 6.70 -15.87 1.57
C GLY A 265 6.75 -14.36 1.40
N MET A 266 5.60 -13.71 1.31
CA MET A 266 5.46 -12.26 1.36
C MET A 266 5.01 -11.83 2.76
N LYS A 267 5.51 -10.68 3.20
CA LYS A 267 5.06 -10.04 4.44
C LYS A 267 3.80 -9.23 4.22
N VAL A 268 3.06 -9.02 5.29
CA VAL A 268 1.81 -8.26 5.26
C VAL A 268 1.98 -6.93 5.99
N LEU A 269 1.50 -5.86 5.37
CA LEU A 269 1.20 -4.58 6.00
C LEU A 269 -0.31 -4.53 6.23
N VAL A 270 -0.71 -4.49 7.50
CA VAL A 270 -2.12 -4.32 7.89
C VAL A 270 -2.40 -2.84 8.07
N ASP A 271 -3.25 -2.29 7.22
CA ASP A 271 -3.66 -0.88 7.24
C ASP A 271 -5.02 -0.72 7.91
N PHE A 272 -5.02 -0.18 9.13
CA PHE A 272 -6.24 0.10 9.87
C PHE A 272 -6.80 1.47 9.50
N HIS A 273 -7.99 1.50 8.91
CA HIS A 273 -8.67 2.76 8.61
C HIS A 273 -9.37 3.36 9.85
N TYR A 274 -9.72 2.54 10.84
CA TYR A 274 -10.54 2.93 11.99
C TYR A 274 -11.83 3.66 11.55
N SER A 275 -12.43 3.11 10.53
CA SER A 275 -13.66 3.56 9.90
C SER A 275 -14.40 2.35 9.33
N ASP A 276 -15.68 2.48 9.02
CA ASP A 276 -16.46 1.43 8.36
C ASP A 276 -16.26 1.42 6.84
N PHE A 277 -15.60 2.43 6.31
CA PHE A 277 -15.32 2.60 4.87
C PHE A 277 -14.00 3.37 4.67
N TRP A 278 -13.76 3.89 3.48
CA TRP A 278 -12.58 4.67 3.16
C TRP A 278 -12.34 5.81 4.16
N ALA A 279 -11.14 5.85 4.72
CA ALA A 279 -10.63 6.98 5.47
C ALA A 279 -9.61 7.73 4.61
N ASP A 280 -9.82 9.04 4.44
CA ASP A 280 -8.95 9.96 3.71
C ASP A 280 -8.84 11.30 4.46
N PRO A 281 -8.01 12.26 4.04
CA PRO A 281 -7.85 13.53 4.75
C PRO A 281 -9.13 14.34 4.91
N ALA A 282 -10.14 14.11 4.06
CA ALA A 282 -11.45 14.77 4.13
C ALA A 282 -12.50 13.92 4.87
N LYS A 283 -12.28 12.61 4.98
CA LYS A 283 -13.27 11.64 5.47
C LYS A 283 -12.64 10.70 6.51
N GLN A 284 -12.57 11.15 7.75
CA GLN A 284 -12.20 10.32 8.89
C GLN A 284 -13.49 9.99 9.67
N ILE A 285 -14.33 9.12 9.09
CA ILE A 285 -15.66 8.84 9.63
C ILE A 285 -15.56 7.86 10.80
N LEU A 286 -16.18 8.23 11.92
CA LEU A 286 -16.26 7.39 13.11
C LEU A 286 -17.03 6.09 12.81
N PRO A 287 -16.48 4.91 13.18
CA PRO A 287 -17.19 3.64 13.06
C PRO A 287 -18.53 3.65 13.80
N LYS A 288 -19.55 3.04 13.22
CA LYS A 288 -20.89 2.91 13.81
C LYS A 288 -20.83 2.37 15.25
N ALA A 289 -20.01 1.36 15.48
CA ALA A 289 -19.86 0.71 16.78
C ALA A 289 -19.31 1.65 17.88
N TRP A 290 -18.62 2.73 17.50
CA TRP A 290 -17.95 3.64 18.43
C TRP A 290 -18.67 4.98 18.61
N GLN A 291 -19.81 5.19 17.92
CA GLN A 291 -20.53 6.49 17.95
C GLN A 291 -20.96 6.93 19.33
N LYS A 292 -21.28 5.98 20.23
CA LYS A 292 -21.63 6.29 21.63
C LYS A 292 -20.50 6.93 22.42
N ASP A 293 -19.26 6.70 22.00
CA ASP A 293 -18.03 7.15 22.67
C ASP A 293 -17.40 8.38 21.97
N ALA A 294 -18.09 8.98 20.98
CA ALA A 294 -17.58 10.04 20.12
C ALA A 294 -17.01 11.27 20.85
N ASN A 295 -17.51 11.58 22.04
CA ASN A 295 -17.10 12.72 22.85
C ASN A 295 -16.19 12.33 24.03
N ASP A 296 -15.76 11.07 24.11
CA ASP A 296 -14.89 10.55 25.16
C ASP A 296 -13.56 10.08 24.54
N PRO A 297 -12.49 10.90 24.59
CA PRO A 297 -11.19 10.56 24.00
C PRO A 297 -10.57 9.30 24.63
N ASP A 298 -10.77 9.05 25.92
CA ASP A 298 -10.21 7.88 26.60
C ASP A 298 -10.88 6.60 26.11
N LYS A 299 -12.22 6.62 25.98
CA LYS A 299 -12.97 5.52 25.38
C LYS A 299 -12.60 5.28 23.92
N MET A 300 -12.39 6.34 23.15
CA MET A 300 -11.93 6.20 21.78
C MET A 300 -10.55 5.55 21.69
N CYS A 301 -9.64 5.93 22.60
CA CYS A 301 -8.32 5.26 22.69
C CYS A 301 -8.45 3.78 23.04
N GLU A 302 -9.34 3.41 23.97
CA GLU A 302 -9.65 2.02 24.32
C GLU A 302 -10.21 1.26 23.10
N ASN A 303 -11.18 1.82 22.39
CA ASN A 303 -11.80 1.20 21.22
C ASN A 303 -10.76 0.91 20.10
N ILE A 304 -9.91 1.89 19.79
CA ILE A 304 -8.85 1.74 18.79
C ILE A 304 -7.83 0.68 19.26
N HIS A 305 -7.39 0.75 20.53
CA HIS A 305 -6.46 -0.21 21.10
C HIS A 305 -7.00 -1.64 21.03
N ASP A 306 -8.20 -1.87 21.48
CA ASP A 306 -8.80 -3.20 21.58
C ASP A 306 -9.06 -3.78 20.18
N PHE A 307 -9.59 -2.99 19.25
CA PHE A 307 -9.79 -3.42 17.87
C PHE A 307 -8.46 -3.80 17.19
N THR A 308 -7.41 -2.99 17.37
CA THR A 308 -6.08 -3.28 16.83
C THR A 308 -5.51 -4.54 17.43
N LYS A 309 -5.53 -4.67 18.75
CA LYS A 309 -5.01 -5.82 19.49
C LYS A 309 -5.71 -7.11 19.09
N ASP A 310 -7.03 -7.11 19.06
CA ASP A 310 -7.84 -8.29 18.75
C ASP A 310 -7.65 -8.73 17.30
N THR A 311 -7.59 -7.76 16.38
CA THR A 311 -7.30 -8.05 14.96
C THR A 311 -5.91 -8.64 14.80
N LEU A 312 -4.87 -8.02 15.36
CA LEU A 312 -3.50 -8.55 15.26
C LEU A 312 -3.35 -9.91 15.94
N GLN A 313 -4.10 -10.18 17.01
CA GLN A 313 -4.11 -11.51 17.62
C GLN A 313 -4.71 -12.55 16.66
N LYS A 314 -5.82 -12.25 15.99
CA LYS A 314 -6.40 -13.13 14.95
C LYS A 314 -5.42 -13.41 13.80
N PHE A 315 -4.70 -12.37 13.34
CA PHE A 315 -3.67 -12.54 12.29
C PHE A 315 -2.53 -13.44 12.75
N LYS A 316 -2.04 -13.25 13.98
CA LYS A 316 -1.01 -14.10 14.59
C LYS A 316 -1.47 -15.55 14.73
N ASP A 317 -2.67 -15.78 15.26
CA ASP A 317 -3.22 -17.13 15.46
C ASP A 317 -3.47 -17.84 14.14
N ALA A 318 -3.73 -17.07 13.08
CA ALA A 318 -3.86 -17.56 11.71
C ALA A 318 -2.52 -17.83 11.01
N GLY A 319 -1.39 -17.53 11.65
CA GLY A 319 -0.03 -17.73 11.12
C GLY A 319 0.34 -16.73 10.02
N VAL A 320 -0.27 -15.54 9.98
CA VAL A 320 0.06 -14.50 9.01
C VAL A 320 1.37 -13.81 9.40
N ASP A 321 2.31 -13.68 8.46
CA ASP A 321 3.57 -12.94 8.64
C ASP A 321 3.31 -11.42 8.55
N VAL A 322 2.78 -10.85 9.63
CA VAL A 322 2.58 -9.40 9.74
C VAL A 322 3.93 -8.73 9.98
N GLY A 323 4.49 -8.11 8.96
CA GLY A 323 5.75 -7.38 9.05
C GLY A 323 5.57 -5.92 9.45
N MET A 324 4.38 -5.34 9.20
CA MET A 324 4.11 -3.93 9.46
C MET A 324 2.63 -3.70 9.76
N VAL A 325 2.36 -2.71 10.61
CA VAL A 325 1.01 -2.22 10.89
C VAL A 325 0.97 -0.72 10.61
N GLN A 326 0.03 -0.28 9.79
CA GLN A 326 -0.28 1.11 9.55
C GLN A 326 -1.41 1.53 10.50
N VAL A 327 -1.11 2.53 11.34
CA VAL A 327 -2.04 3.06 12.35
C VAL A 327 -2.78 4.25 11.76
N GLY A 328 -3.95 3.99 11.23
CA GLY A 328 -4.77 4.95 10.50
C GLY A 328 -4.34 5.14 9.04
N ASN A 329 -5.29 5.46 8.18
CA ASN A 329 -5.02 5.83 6.79
C ASN A 329 -5.15 7.34 6.61
N GLU A 330 -4.15 7.97 5.98
CA GLU A 330 -4.12 9.40 5.64
C GLU A 330 -4.50 10.34 6.81
N ILE A 331 -3.91 10.11 7.95
CA ILE A 331 -4.26 10.74 9.24
C ILE A 331 -3.86 12.23 9.37
N THR A 332 -3.57 12.91 8.28
CA THR A 332 -3.11 14.31 8.24
C THR A 332 -4.00 15.26 9.03
N LYS A 333 -5.33 15.06 8.98
CA LYS A 333 -6.30 15.95 9.63
C LYS A 333 -7.08 15.29 10.76
N GLY A 334 -6.83 14.04 11.06
CA GLY A 334 -7.54 13.32 12.09
C GLY A 334 -7.54 11.81 11.89
N MET A 335 -8.20 11.09 12.80
CA MET A 335 -8.35 9.65 12.78
C MET A 335 -9.61 9.25 13.55
N ALA A 336 -10.32 8.22 13.10
CA ALA A 336 -11.47 7.64 13.79
C ALA A 336 -12.56 8.68 14.17
N GLY A 337 -12.89 9.58 13.26
CA GLY A 337 -13.89 10.64 13.52
C GLY A 337 -13.41 11.80 14.38
N ILE A 338 -12.20 11.74 14.92
CA ILE A 338 -11.62 12.83 15.70
C ILE A 338 -10.90 13.76 14.74
N HIS A 339 -11.48 14.93 14.50
CA HIS A 339 -10.89 15.99 13.70
C HIS A 339 -10.30 17.06 14.60
N ASN A 340 -9.11 17.50 14.25
CA ASN A 340 -8.49 18.63 14.93
C ASN A 340 -9.09 19.94 14.40
N LYS A 341 -9.94 20.59 15.19
CA LYS A 341 -10.48 21.93 14.87
C LYS A 341 -9.48 23.03 15.17
N ASP A 342 -8.58 22.80 16.12
CA ASP A 342 -7.56 23.75 16.54
C ASP A 342 -6.21 23.05 16.53
N SER A 343 -5.60 22.99 15.35
CA SER A 343 -4.20 22.59 15.15
C SER A 343 -3.62 21.59 16.17
N ASN A 344 -3.56 20.32 15.80
CA ASN A 344 -2.37 19.53 16.04
C ASN A 344 -2.19 18.72 17.33
N ASN A 345 -2.99 18.82 18.39
CA ASN A 345 -2.63 18.16 19.64
C ASN A 345 -3.51 16.99 20.07
N SER A 346 -4.75 16.87 19.61
CA SER A 346 -5.68 15.86 20.13
C SER A 346 -5.56 14.48 19.48
N VAL A 347 -5.11 14.41 18.22
CA VAL A 347 -4.97 13.13 17.49
C VAL A 347 -3.65 12.44 17.79
N MET A 348 -2.65 13.21 18.22
CA MET A 348 -1.31 12.67 18.52
C MET A 348 -1.11 12.29 20.00
N LYS A 349 -2.06 12.64 20.87
CA LYS A 349 -2.07 12.16 22.25
C LYS A 349 -2.70 10.79 22.34
#